data_5ba9f0b18c63f40a238a6aa7a924bebf
#
_entry.id   5ba9f0b18c63f40a238a6aa7a924bebf
#
_cell.length_a   1.000
_cell.length_b   1.000
_cell.length_c   1.000
_cell.angle_alpha   90.00
_cell.angle_beta   90.00
_cell.angle_gamma   90.00
#
_symmetry.space_group_name_H-M   'P 1'
#
loop_
_entity.id
_entity.type
_entity.pdbx_description
1 polymer ?
#
loop_
_entity_poly.entity_id
_entity_poly.type
_entity_poly.pdbx_seq_one_letter_code
_entity_poly.pdbx_strand_id
1 'polypeptide(L)'
;MMLQQYQKIMVAVDGSNEAELAFQKAVNIAKRNEASLLLVHVIDTRAFQDVNSFDSMLADQATELAKQSLSDYRENAKNSGVEQVETVIEYGSPKLIIAKQIPQDKDVDLIILGATGLNAVKRLFIGSVSEYVTRNASCDVLIVRTDVENKRTYNEEE
;
A
#
# COMPACT_ATOMS: atom_id res chain seq x y z
N MET A 1 28.07 -16.02 0.81
CA MET A 1 27.57 -14.64 0.97
C MET A 1 26.04 -14.68 1.05
N MET A 2 25.52 -14.22 2.17
CA MET A 2 24.05 -14.13 2.28
C MET A 2 23.54 -12.91 1.53
N LEU A 3 22.60 -13.13 0.61
CA LEU A 3 21.89 -12.04 -0.01
C LEU A 3 20.92 -11.42 0.98
N GLN A 4 20.82 -10.12 0.97
CA GLN A 4 19.85 -9.42 1.78
C GLN A 4 18.44 -9.78 1.31
N GLN A 5 17.61 -10.19 2.25
CA GLN A 5 16.20 -10.52 1.98
C GLN A 5 15.31 -9.62 2.80
N TYR A 6 14.17 -9.25 2.24
CA TYR A 6 13.13 -8.60 3.00
C TYR A 6 12.40 -9.62 3.88
N GLN A 7 12.09 -9.23 5.10
CA GLN A 7 11.37 -10.07 6.05
C GLN A 7 9.94 -9.63 6.26
N LYS A 8 9.67 -8.33 6.20
CA LYS A 8 8.34 -7.78 6.39
C LYS A 8 8.04 -6.67 5.39
N ILE A 9 7.15 -6.95 4.50
CA ILE A 9 6.78 -6.06 3.41
C ILE A 9 5.41 -5.46 3.69
N MET A 10 5.32 -4.14 3.60
CA MET A 10 4.08 -3.41 3.75
C MET A 10 3.63 -2.88 2.39
N VAL A 11 2.35 -3.03 2.08
CA VAL A 11 1.72 -2.38 0.94
C VAL A 11 0.48 -1.62 1.41
N ALA A 12 0.37 -0.37 0.99
CA ALA A 12 -0.82 0.44 1.26
C ALA A 12 -1.83 0.26 0.12
N VAL A 13 -3.07 -0.01 0.48
CA VAL A 13 -4.16 -0.24 -0.46
C VAL A 13 -5.29 0.76 -0.20
N ASP A 14 -5.82 1.35 -1.25
CA ASP A 14 -6.89 2.34 -1.18
C ASP A 14 -8.04 2.07 -2.16
N GLY A 15 -8.04 0.89 -2.79
CA GLY A 15 -9.04 0.49 -3.78
C GLY A 15 -8.78 1.00 -5.20
N SER A 16 -7.72 1.77 -5.42
CA SER A 16 -7.34 2.23 -6.75
C SER A 16 -6.70 1.14 -7.58
N ASN A 17 -6.68 1.30 -8.91
CA ASN A 17 -5.96 0.39 -9.80
C ASN A 17 -4.46 0.40 -9.53
N GLU A 18 -3.92 1.54 -9.15
CA GLU A 18 -2.52 1.72 -8.78
C GLU A 18 -2.17 0.90 -7.53
N ALA A 19 -3.04 0.93 -6.53
CA ALA A 19 -2.87 0.11 -5.34
C ALA A 19 -2.98 -1.38 -5.64
N GLU A 20 -3.85 -1.77 -6.55
CA GLU A 20 -3.99 -3.17 -6.99
C GLU A 20 -2.69 -3.68 -7.62
N LEU A 21 -2.07 -2.89 -8.50
CA LEU A 21 -0.79 -3.27 -9.11
C LEU A 21 0.34 -3.31 -8.08
N ALA A 22 0.34 -2.37 -7.14
CA ALA A 22 1.29 -2.38 -6.03
C ALA A 22 1.12 -3.64 -5.16
N PHE A 23 -0.11 -4.02 -4.88
CA PHE A 23 -0.44 -5.24 -4.16
C PHE A 23 0.07 -6.49 -4.86
N GLN A 24 -0.16 -6.61 -6.17
CA GLN A 24 0.32 -7.76 -6.93
C GLN A 24 1.85 -7.88 -6.92
N LYS A 25 2.54 -6.75 -7.04
CA LYS A 25 4.00 -6.74 -6.88
C LYS A 25 4.45 -7.13 -5.48
N ALA A 26 3.75 -6.63 -4.47
CA ALA A 26 4.06 -6.96 -3.07
C ALA A 26 3.92 -8.47 -2.81
N VAL A 27 2.87 -9.09 -3.33
CA VAL A 27 2.68 -10.54 -3.23
C VAL A 27 3.85 -11.29 -3.87
N ASN A 28 4.25 -10.91 -5.07
CA ASN A 28 5.35 -11.57 -5.76
C ASN A 28 6.69 -11.40 -5.03
N ILE A 29 6.96 -10.22 -4.50
CA ILE A 29 8.19 -9.96 -3.75
C ILE A 29 8.17 -10.71 -2.41
N ALA A 30 7.03 -10.74 -1.72
CA ALA A 30 6.88 -11.49 -0.48
C ALA A 30 7.13 -12.98 -0.70
N LYS A 31 6.61 -13.55 -1.77
CA LYS A 31 6.85 -14.95 -2.12
C LYS A 31 8.33 -15.25 -2.36
N ARG A 32 9.01 -14.42 -3.15
CA ARG A 32 10.43 -14.62 -3.47
C ARG A 32 11.33 -14.49 -2.24
N ASN A 33 10.95 -13.64 -1.31
CA ASN A 33 11.73 -13.39 -0.09
C ASN A 33 11.28 -14.28 1.09
N GLU A 34 10.23 -15.05 0.93
CA GLU A 34 9.59 -15.76 2.05
C GLU A 34 9.23 -14.80 3.19
N ALA A 35 8.80 -13.60 2.82
CA ALA A 35 8.49 -12.52 3.75
C ALA A 35 7.03 -12.56 4.18
N SER A 36 6.76 -11.99 5.34
CA SER A 36 5.38 -11.67 5.74
C SER A 36 4.91 -10.41 5.03
N LEU A 37 3.62 -10.33 4.77
CA LEU A 37 2.98 -9.23 4.07
C LEU A 37 2.02 -8.51 5.01
N LEU A 38 2.18 -7.20 5.11
CA LEU A 38 1.31 -6.32 5.87
C LEU A 38 0.48 -5.46 4.91
N LEU A 39 -0.83 -5.67 4.91
CA LEU A 39 -1.77 -4.89 4.11
C LEU A 39 -2.32 -3.75 4.94
N VAL A 40 -2.14 -2.53 4.49
CA VAL A 40 -2.47 -1.33 5.25
C VAL A 40 -3.47 -0.48 4.50
N HIS A 41 -4.52 -0.07 5.20
CA HIS A 41 -5.44 0.96 4.75
C HIS A 41 -5.48 2.08 5.79
N VAL A 42 -5.23 3.31 5.36
CA VAL A 42 -5.32 4.48 6.22
C VAL A 42 -6.57 5.26 5.86
N ILE A 43 -7.44 5.44 6.84
CA ILE A 43 -8.61 6.29 6.70
C ILE A 43 -8.19 7.71 7.06
N ASP A 44 -8.20 8.59 6.05
CA ASP A 44 -7.82 9.99 6.23
C ASP A 44 -8.92 10.74 6.97
N THR A 45 -8.69 11.02 8.25
CA THR A 45 -9.68 11.66 9.10
C THR A 45 -9.96 13.11 8.72
N ARG A 46 -9.10 13.74 7.91
CA ARG A 46 -9.35 15.10 7.41
C ARG A 46 -10.58 15.15 6.50
N ALA A 47 -10.92 14.05 5.85
CA ALA A 47 -12.13 13.96 5.02
C ALA A 47 -13.43 14.12 5.81
N PHE A 48 -13.39 13.96 7.14
CA PHE A 48 -14.57 13.98 8.00
C PHE A 48 -14.63 15.21 8.93
N GLN A 49 -13.63 16.09 8.94
CA GLN A 49 -13.52 17.18 9.90
C GLN A 49 -14.60 18.26 9.79
N ASP A 50 -15.19 18.41 8.61
CA ASP A 50 -16.19 19.43 8.33
C ASP A 50 -17.64 18.93 8.42
N VAL A 51 -17.84 17.71 8.87
CA VAL A 51 -19.15 17.04 8.88
C VAL A 51 -19.53 16.67 10.32
N ASN A 52 -20.21 17.50 11.02
CA ASN A 52 -20.58 17.42 12.44
C ASN A 52 -20.98 16.01 12.95
N SER A 53 -22.26 15.77 13.27
CA SER A 53 -22.73 14.51 13.86
C SER A 53 -22.71 13.30 12.91
N PHE A 54 -22.45 13.50 11.62
CA PHE A 54 -22.33 12.42 10.64
C PHE A 54 -20.94 11.78 10.62
N ASP A 55 -19.93 12.40 11.24
CA ASP A 55 -18.55 11.98 11.19
C ASP A 55 -18.35 10.55 11.66
N SER A 56 -18.94 10.17 12.79
CA SER A 56 -18.79 8.84 13.34
C SER A 56 -19.45 7.78 12.47
N MET A 57 -20.61 8.08 11.89
CA MET A 57 -21.29 7.16 10.99
C MET A 57 -20.51 6.94 9.69
N LEU A 58 -19.99 8.03 9.10
CA LEU A 58 -19.17 7.95 7.88
C LEU A 58 -17.86 7.22 8.15
N ALA A 59 -17.23 7.48 9.29
CA ALA A 59 -16.02 6.77 9.70
C ALA A 59 -16.29 5.27 9.90
N ASP A 60 -17.41 4.91 10.51
CA ASP A 60 -17.80 3.52 10.71
C ASP A 60 -18.06 2.81 9.37
N GLN A 61 -18.72 3.47 8.44
CA GLN A 61 -18.95 2.94 7.10
C GLN A 61 -17.64 2.75 6.34
N ALA A 62 -16.74 3.74 6.41
CA ALA A 62 -15.42 3.64 5.79
C ALA A 62 -14.61 2.49 6.39
N THR A 63 -14.70 2.29 7.70
CA THR A 63 -14.04 1.19 8.39
C THR A 63 -14.56 -0.17 7.93
N GLU A 64 -15.87 -0.35 7.82
CA GLU A 64 -16.46 -1.61 7.37
C GLU A 64 -16.08 -1.94 5.93
N LEU A 65 -16.09 -0.95 5.03
CA LEU A 65 -15.63 -1.13 3.65
C LEU A 65 -14.14 -1.50 3.59
N ALA A 66 -13.33 -0.85 4.41
CA ALA A 66 -11.91 -1.14 4.49
C ALA A 66 -11.65 -2.55 5.01
N LYS A 67 -12.35 -3.00 6.04
CA LYS A 67 -12.24 -4.36 6.56
C LYS A 67 -12.56 -5.39 5.50
N GLN A 68 -13.64 -5.19 4.76
CA GLN A 68 -14.04 -6.11 3.70
C GLN A 68 -13.00 -6.15 2.58
N SER A 69 -12.55 -5.00 2.13
CA SER A 69 -11.53 -4.88 1.10
C SER A 69 -10.22 -5.56 1.52
N LEU A 70 -9.75 -5.30 2.74
CA LEU A 70 -8.53 -5.92 3.26
C LEU A 70 -8.68 -7.44 3.42
N SER A 71 -9.86 -7.91 3.81
CA SER A 71 -10.13 -9.35 3.89
C SER A 71 -10.00 -10.01 2.52
N ASP A 72 -10.53 -9.38 1.48
CA ASP A 72 -10.42 -9.90 0.11
C ASP A 72 -8.95 -9.92 -0.37
N TYR A 73 -8.21 -8.86 -0.12
CA TYR A 73 -6.78 -8.81 -0.43
C TYR A 73 -5.99 -9.88 0.34
N ARG A 74 -6.29 -10.05 1.62
CA ARG A 74 -5.63 -11.05 2.45
C ARG A 74 -5.86 -12.47 1.90
N GLU A 75 -7.09 -12.79 1.57
CA GLU A 75 -7.44 -14.09 0.99
C GLU A 75 -6.71 -14.31 -0.34
N ASN A 76 -6.70 -13.29 -1.20
CA ASN A 76 -5.97 -13.33 -2.48
C ASN A 76 -4.48 -13.58 -2.27
N ALA A 77 -3.85 -12.87 -1.35
CA ALA A 77 -2.43 -13.04 -1.05
C ALA A 77 -2.12 -14.45 -0.54
N LYS A 78 -2.94 -14.99 0.36
CA LYS A 78 -2.78 -16.35 0.87
C LYS A 78 -2.97 -17.40 -0.22
N ASN A 79 -3.97 -17.23 -1.04
CA ASN A 79 -4.23 -18.14 -2.17
C ASN A 79 -3.09 -18.09 -3.20
N SER A 80 -2.40 -16.96 -3.29
CA SER A 80 -1.24 -16.79 -4.17
C SER A 80 0.06 -17.37 -3.61
N GLY A 81 0.07 -17.78 -2.34
CA GLY A 81 1.21 -18.47 -1.73
C GLY A 81 1.97 -17.69 -0.66
N VAL A 82 1.47 -16.55 -0.19
CA VAL A 82 2.04 -15.84 0.95
C VAL A 82 1.50 -16.46 2.24
N GLU A 83 2.37 -16.97 3.08
CA GLU A 83 1.96 -17.73 4.26
C GLU A 83 1.46 -16.83 5.38
N GLN A 84 2.12 -15.70 5.61
CA GLN A 84 1.78 -14.78 6.68
C GLN A 84 1.31 -13.45 6.12
N VAL A 85 0.04 -13.15 6.31
CA VAL A 85 -0.58 -11.91 5.86
C VAL A 85 -1.34 -11.28 7.03
N GLU A 86 -0.96 -10.07 7.38
CA GLU A 86 -1.59 -9.26 8.42
C GLU A 86 -2.28 -8.07 7.77
N THR A 87 -3.40 -7.63 8.33
CA THR A 87 -4.12 -6.44 7.87
C THR A 87 -4.16 -5.40 8.99
N VAL A 88 -4.01 -4.13 8.61
CA VAL A 88 -4.05 -3.00 9.55
C VAL A 88 -4.90 -1.89 8.96
N ILE A 89 -5.81 -1.36 9.78
CA ILE A 89 -6.55 -0.14 9.49
C ILE A 89 -6.10 0.91 10.51
N GLU A 90 -5.67 2.06 10.02
CA GLU A 90 -5.30 3.19 10.84
C GLU A 90 -6.07 4.44 10.43
N TYR A 91 -6.17 5.38 11.35
CA TYR A 91 -6.90 6.63 11.17
C TYR A 91 -5.95 7.81 11.36
N GLY A 92 -5.96 8.74 10.43
CA GLY A 92 -5.14 9.94 10.56
C GLY A 92 -4.52 10.37 9.24
N SER A 93 -3.28 10.87 9.32
CA SER A 93 -2.54 11.31 8.13
C SER A 93 -1.87 10.13 7.43
N PRO A 94 -2.25 9.80 6.19
CA PRO A 94 -1.61 8.71 5.46
C PRO A 94 -0.09 8.87 5.35
N LYS A 95 0.40 10.07 5.13
CA LYS A 95 1.83 10.35 5.00
C LYS A 95 2.63 9.89 6.22
N LEU A 96 2.22 10.31 7.39
CA LEU A 96 2.92 10.01 8.64
C LEU A 96 2.78 8.55 9.04
N ILE A 97 1.58 8.00 8.87
CA ILE A 97 1.28 6.63 9.26
C ILE A 97 2.05 5.65 8.39
N ILE A 98 2.05 5.85 7.08
CA ILE A 98 2.71 4.94 6.12
C ILE A 98 4.23 5.09 6.17
N ALA A 99 4.75 6.32 6.28
CA ALA A 99 6.18 6.54 6.26
C ALA A 99 6.88 6.13 7.56
N LYS A 100 6.23 6.34 8.71
CA LYS A 100 6.90 6.25 10.01
C LYS A 100 6.20 5.38 11.03
N GLN A 101 4.93 5.64 11.30
CA GLN A 101 4.25 5.00 12.42
C GLN A 101 4.19 3.48 12.28
N ILE A 102 3.61 2.98 11.20
CA ILE A 102 3.46 1.54 10.99
C ILE A 102 4.81 0.86 10.78
N PRO A 103 5.73 1.39 9.95
CA PRO A 103 7.04 0.75 9.79
C PRO A 103 7.82 0.60 11.08
N GLN A 104 7.75 1.57 11.98
CA GLN A 104 8.43 1.50 13.28
C GLN A 104 7.75 0.50 14.22
N ASP A 105 6.42 0.54 14.29
CA ASP A 105 5.66 -0.33 15.21
C ASP A 105 5.69 -1.80 14.77
N LYS A 106 5.82 -2.06 13.49
CA LYS A 106 5.71 -3.40 12.90
C LYS A 106 7.01 -3.93 12.31
N ASP A 107 8.11 -3.22 12.46
CA ASP A 107 9.43 -3.62 11.93
C ASP A 107 9.40 -3.88 10.42
N VAL A 108 8.77 -3.01 9.66
CA VAL A 108 8.70 -3.11 8.21
C VAL A 108 10.07 -2.76 7.60
N ASP A 109 10.53 -3.57 6.67
CA ASP A 109 11.81 -3.34 5.97
C ASP A 109 11.64 -3.00 4.48
N LEU A 110 10.43 -3.10 3.94
CA LEU A 110 10.11 -2.62 2.60
C LEU A 110 8.67 -2.08 2.56
N ILE A 111 8.52 -0.85 2.08
CA ILE A 111 7.21 -0.24 1.80
C ILE A 111 6.96 -0.26 0.29
N ILE A 112 5.81 -0.75 -0.13
CA ILE A 112 5.41 -0.75 -1.54
C ILE A 112 4.17 0.12 -1.70
N LEU A 113 4.22 1.07 -2.64
CA LEU A 113 3.14 2.01 -2.93
C LEU A 113 2.93 2.13 -4.43
N GLY A 114 1.71 2.40 -4.84
CA GLY A 114 1.44 2.90 -6.18
C GLY A 114 1.98 4.33 -6.32
N ALA A 115 2.38 4.71 -7.52
CA ALA A 115 2.93 6.04 -7.79
C ALA A 115 1.89 7.13 -7.52
N THR A 116 0.61 6.83 -7.75
CA THR A 116 -0.50 7.75 -7.55
C THR A 116 -1.67 7.01 -6.92
N GLY A 117 -2.64 7.74 -6.41
CA GLY A 117 -3.86 7.16 -5.83
C GLY A 117 -5.09 7.43 -6.70
N LEU A 118 -6.28 7.42 -6.07
CA LEU A 118 -7.58 7.53 -6.73
C LEU A 118 -7.75 8.77 -7.62
N ASN A 119 -7.03 9.85 -7.33
CA ASN A 119 -7.15 11.13 -8.04
C ASN A 119 -5.99 11.38 -9.01
N ALA A 120 -5.41 10.33 -9.54
CA ALA A 120 -4.31 10.43 -10.49
C ALA A 120 -4.75 11.11 -11.80
N VAL A 121 -4.07 12.19 -12.18
CA VAL A 121 -4.45 12.99 -13.35
C VAL A 121 -3.42 12.93 -14.46
N LYS A 122 -2.17 12.62 -14.18
CA LYS A 122 -1.07 12.66 -15.16
C LYS A 122 -0.09 11.51 -15.00
N ARG A 123 0.41 11.02 -16.14
CA ARG A 123 1.30 9.84 -16.24
C ARG A 123 2.63 9.97 -15.48
N LEU A 124 3.20 11.16 -15.43
CA LEU A 124 4.54 11.38 -14.85
C LEU A 124 4.45 11.91 -13.42
N PHE A 125 3.26 11.94 -12.86
CA PHE A 125 3.03 12.52 -11.55
C PHE A 125 3.20 11.46 -10.46
N ILE A 126 4.00 11.79 -9.45
CA ILE A 126 4.08 11.01 -8.21
C ILE A 126 3.17 11.69 -7.19
N GLY A 127 2.22 10.96 -6.62
CA GLY A 127 1.28 11.47 -5.63
C GLY A 127 1.97 11.98 -4.37
N SER A 128 1.30 12.83 -3.63
CA SER A 128 1.86 13.49 -2.45
C SER A 128 2.26 12.50 -1.36
N VAL A 129 1.50 11.43 -1.17
CA VAL A 129 1.82 10.38 -0.18
C VAL A 129 3.09 9.63 -0.60
N SER A 130 3.15 9.20 -1.86
CA SER A 130 4.31 8.45 -2.37
C SER A 130 5.59 9.29 -2.34
N GLU A 131 5.49 10.57 -2.67
CA GLU A 131 6.63 11.48 -2.57
C GLU A 131 7.11 11.64 -1.13
N TYR A 132 6.19 11.87 -0.21
CA TYR A 132 6.53 12.02 1.21
C TYR A 132 7.18 10.76 1.77
N VAL A 133 6.59 9.60 1.49
CA VAL A 133 7.11 8.31 1.97
C VAL A 133 8.51 8.05 1.42
N THR A 134 8.73 8.32 0.14
CA THR A 134 10.05 8.16 -0.48
C THR A 134 11.12 8.99 0.22
N ARG A 135 10.78 10.21 0.63
CA ARG A 135 11.72 11.12 1.29
C ARG A 135 11.94 10.81 2.76
N ASN A 136 10.93 10.31 3.45
CA ASN A 136 10.91 10.30 4.92
C ASN A 136 10.91 8.91 5.55
N ALA A 137 10.70 7.85 4.78
CA ALA A 137 10.72 6.50 5.32
C ALA A 137 12.11 6.11 5.81
N SER A 138 12.16 5.30 6.86
CA SER A 138 13.41 4.78 7.42
C SER A 138 13.79 3.41 6.87
N CYS A 139 13.04 2.89 5.91
CA CYS A 139 13.31 1.63 5.23
C CYS A 139 13.23 1.81 3.71
N ASP A 140 13.49 0.77 2.97
CA ASP A 140 13.39 0.77 1.50
C ASP A 140 11.96 1.03 1.06
N VAL A 141 11.83 1.76 -0.05
CA VAL A 141 10.53 2.11 -0.64
C VAL A 141 10.55 1.75 -2.12
N LEU A 142 9.55 0.99 -2.54
CA LEU A 142 9.33 0.67 -3.94
C LEU A 142 8.05 1.39 -4.42
N ILE A 143 8.22 2.24 -5.41
CA ILE A 143 7.11 2.92 -6.07
C ILE A 143 6.74 2.17 -7.35
N VAL A 144 5.52 1.67 -7.41
CA VAL A 144 5.02 0.91 -8.56
C VAL A 144 4.35 1.86 -9.53
N ARG A 145 4.89 1.95 -10.72
CA ARG A 145 4.37 2.84 -11.76
C ARG A 145 3.28 2.14 -12.57
N THR A 146 2.28 2.92 -12.92
CA THR A 146 1.08 2.44 -13.62
C THR A 146 0.81 3.20 -14.90
N ASP A 147 1.72 4.08 -15.26
CA ASP A 147 1.58 4.98 -16.40
C ASP A 147 1.55 4.25 -17.75
N VAL A 148 2.02 3.01 -17.82
CA VAL A 148 1.99 2.19 -19.03
C VAL A 148 1.49 0.78 -18.67
N GLU A 149 0.36 0.69 -18.00
CA GLU A 149 -0.21 -0.59 -17.56
C GLU A 149 0.80 -1.48 -16.81
N ASN A 150 1.93 -0.93 -16.42
CA ASN A 150 3.03 -1.62 -15.77
C ASN A 150 3.42 -2.92 -16.49
N LYS A 151 3.27 -2.93 -17.79
CA LYS A 151 3.72 -4.03 -18.63
C LYS A 151 5.18 -3.86 -18.94
N ARG A 152 5.90 -4.97 -18.97
CA ARG A 152 7.21 -4.98 -19.59
C ARG A 152 7.03 -4.71 -21.08
N THR A 153 7.32 -3.53 -21.52
CA THR A 153 7.59 -3.28 -22.92
C THR A 153 8.98 -3.84 -23.20
N TYR A 154 9.10 -5.14 -23.33
CA TYR A 154 10.23 -5.63 -24.10
C TYR A 154 9.92 -5.27 -25.54
N ASN A 155 10.79 -4.45 -26.05
CA ASN A 155 10.84 -4.00 -27.39
C ASN A 155 10.38 -5.07 -28.36
N GLU A 156 9.24 -4.85 -28.91
CA GLU A 156 8.87 -5.40 -30.19
C GLU A 156 9.57 -4.58 -31.29
N GLU A 157 10.69 -3.96 -30.96
CA GLU A 157 11.53 -3.21 -31.88
C GLU A 157 12.70 -4.06 -32.38
N GLU A 158 12.37 -5.21 -32.89
CA GLU A 158 13.30 -5.93 -33.76
C GLU A 158 12.60 -6.34 -35.02
#